data_62ae3d391ba7dce792db07523c6a09c9
#
_entry.id   62ae3d391ba7dce792db07523c6a09c9
#
_cell.length_a   1.000
_cell.length_b   1.000
_cell.length_c   1.000
_cell.angle_alpha   90.00
_cell.angle_beta   90.00
_cell.angle_gamma   90.00
#
_symmetry.space_group_name_H-M   'P 1'
#
loop_
_entity.id
_entity.type
_entity.pdbx_description
1 polymer ?
#
loop_
_entity_poly.entity_id
_entity_poly.type
_entity_poly.pdbx_seq_one_letter_code
_entity_poly.pdbx_strand_id
1 'polypeptide(L)'
;MTPARYLDQLSSLRMDRTKDRPRPHKVCLLLAVLDLIRAGALKENRIPFNDYLRQAFTKRFERLKQDNDRDNPEFPYFYLRSSGFWHHKPAAGKEEEYQRRVRDHKAPGPRSTPQLIDYAWLDTPLFNLFRDPAMQPQIEAALFANLQNRRKHFSHWADSIGKSERTIKNYAGALNNTLPKLLQGEGMRIESFFDVGSVEQYQQLSKHIESQP
;
A
#
# COMPACT_ATOMS: atom_id res chain seq x y z
N MET A 1 5.07 -12.88 13.17
CA MET A 1 5.63 -11.66 12.55
C MET A 1 5.83 -10.62 13.65
N THR A 2 6.96 -9.90 13.68
CA THR A 2 7.26 -8.91 14.73
C THR A 2 6.53 -7.58 14.48
N PRO A 3 6.29 -6.72 15.50
CA PRO A 3 5.72 -5.39 15.33
C PRO A 3 6.46 -4.54 14.28
N ALA A 4 7.80 -4.54 14.30
CA ALA A 4 8.63 -3.80 13.35
C ALA A 4 8.33 -4.22 11.90
N ARG A 5 8.21 -5.51 11.64
CA ARG A 5 7.90 -6.02 10.28
C ARG A 5 6.52 -5.57 9.77
N TYR A 6 5.53 -5.46 10.65
CA TYR A 6 4.23 -4.91 10.26
C TYR A 6 4.32 -3.41 9.98
N LEU A 7 5.07 -2.63 10.76
CA LEU A 7 5.29 -1.21 10.47
C LEU A 7 5.99 -1.02 9.12
N ASP A 8 6.98 -1.85 8.79
CA ASP A 8 7.64 -1.84 7.48
C ASP A 8 6.65 -2.15 6.36
N GLN A 9 5.80 -3.18 6.51
CA GLN A 9 4.76 -3.48 5.53
C GLN A 9 3.76 -2.33 5.36
N LEU A 10 3.36 -1.70 6.47
CA LEU A 10 2.46 -0.55 6.44
C LEU A 10 3.09 0.68 5.79
N SER A 11 4.42 0.88 5.92
CA SER A 11 5.14 1.99 5.28
C SER A 11 5.50 1.74 3.81
N SER A 12 5.39 0.49 3.33
CA SER A 12 5.75 0.06 1.99
C SER A 12 4.60 -0.57 1.20
N LEU A 13 3.37 -0.11 1.42
CA LEU A 13 2.18 -0.60 0.71
C LEU A 13 2.31 -0.41 -0.80
N ARG A 14 2.04 -1.46 -1.57
CA ARG A 14 1.88 -1.33 -3.02
C ARG A 14 0.60 -0.54 -3.31
N MET A 15 0.77 0.71 -3.72
CA MET A 15 -0.33 1.62 -4.02
C MET A 15 -0.53 1.77 -5.52
N ASP A 16 -1.77 2.05 -5.93
CA ASP A 16 -2.07 2.49 -7.29
C ASP A 16 -1.44 3.88 -7.51
N ARG A 17 -0.94 4.14 -8.73
CA ARG A 17 -0.25 5.38 -9.07
C ARG A 17 -0.96 6.09 -10.21
N THR A 18 -1.19 7.35 -10.06
CA THR A 18 -1.28 8.26 -11.21
C THR A 18 0.14 8.53 -11.71
N LYS A 19 0.28 9.16 -12.91
CA LYS A 19 1.61 9.47 -13.51
C LYS A 19 2.60 10.09 -12.53
N ASP A 20 2.10 10.79 -11.51
CA ASP A 20 2.89 11.67 -10.67
C ASP A 20 2.91 11.35 -9.17
N ARG A 21 2.04 10.48 -8.66
CA ARG A 21 1.94 10.24 -7.21
C ARG A 21 1.19 8.94 -6.84
N PRO A 22 1.46 8.38 -5.64
CA PRO A 22 0.65 7.29 -5.11
C PRO A 22 -0.76 7.78 -4.76
N ARG A 23 -1.79 7.01 -5.09
CA ARG A 23 -3.17 7.29 -4.67
C ARG A 23 -3.36 6.93 -3.21
N PRO A 24 -3.99 7.77 -2.37
CA PRO A 24 -4.03 7.61 -0.92
C PRO A 24 -5.01 6.52 -0.44
N HIS A 25 -5.73 5.86 -1.33
CA HIS A 25 -6.89 5.03 -1.00
C HIS A 25 -6.59 3.93 0.04
N LYS A 26 -5.51 3.15 -0.11
CA LYS A 26 -5.17 2.09 0.86
C LYS A 26 -4.80 2.67 2.23
N VAL A 27 -4.09 3.78 2.23
CA VAL A 27 -3.74 4.53 3.45
C VAL A 27 -5.01 5.04 4.14
N CYS A 28 -5.91 5.66 3.38
CA CYS A 28 -7.19 6.17 3.90
C CYS A 28 -8.04 5.06 4.53
N LEU A 29 -8.09 3.87 3.90
CA LEU A 29 -8.86 2.76 4.46
C LEU A 29 -8.26 2.24 5.77
N LEU A 30 -6.95 2.05 5.85
CA LEU A 30 -6.29 1.60 7.07
C LEU A 30 -6.38 2.64 8.19
N LEU A 31 -6.29 3.94 7.85
CA LEU A 31 -6.54 5.02 8.81
C LEU A 31 -8.00 5.04 9.28
N ALA A 32 -8.97 4.77 8.39
CA ALA A 32 -10.37 4.65 8.76
C ALA A 32 -10.62 3.50 9.75
N VAL A 33 -9.99 2.34 9.51
CA VAL A 33 -10.03 1.21 10.46
C VAL A 33 -9.44 1.61 11.80
N LEU A 34 -8.31 2.31 11.82
CA LEU A 34 -7.68 2.81 13.05
C LEU A 34 -8.61 3.77 13.81
N ASP A 35 -9.29 4.68 13.10
CA ASP A 35 -10.25 5.61 13.70
C ASP A 35 -11.45 4.88 14.31
N LEU A 36 -11.98 3.85 13.65
CA LEU A 36 -13.08 3.05 14.18
C LEU A 36 -12.68 2.28 15.43
N ILE A 37 -11.44 1.78 15.51
CA ILE A 37 -10.88 1.14 16.69
C ILE A 37 -10.76 2.16 17.84
N ARG A 38 -10.18 3.33 17.56
CA ARG A 38 -10.05 4.44 18.55
C ARG A 38 -11.39 4.89 19.11
N ALA A 39 -12.41 4.95 18.26
CA ALA A 39 -13.76 5.30 18.64
C ALA A 39 -14.53 4.18 19.39
N GLY A 40 -13.93 2.98 19.52
CA GLY A 40 -14.59 1.80 20.10
C GLY A 40 -15.73 1.23 19.23
N ALA A 41 -15.86 1.69 17.99
CA ALA A 41 -16.85 1.22 17.03
C ALA A 41 -16.45 -0.13 16.38
N LEU A 42 -15.17 -0.44 16.34
CA LEU A 42 -14.62 -1.72 15.87
C LEU A 42 -13.90 -2.42 17.03
N LYS A 43 -14.61 -3.33 17.72
CA LYS A 43 -14.11 -4.06 18.89
C LYS A 43 -13.47 -5.40 18.53
N GLU A 44 -13.94 -6.03 17.46
CA GLU A 44 -13.52 -7.34 16.98
C GLU A 44 -12.76 -7.20 15.67
N ASN A 45 -11.90 -8.18 15.35
CA ASN A 45 -11.19 -8.25 14.08
C ASN A 45 -12.11 -8.71 12.93
N ARG A 46 -13.25 -8.02 12.80
CA ARG A 46 -14.25 -8.22 11.74
C ARG A 46 -14.65 -6.85 11.22
N ILE A 47 -14.16 -6.51 10.05
CA ILE A 47 -14.28 -5.20 9.43
C ILE A 47 -15.32 -5.31 8.30
N PRO A 48 -16.62 -5.07 8.54
CA PRO A 48 -17.64 -5.12 7.50
C PRO A 48 -17.54 -3.89 6.60
N PHE A 49 -17.86 -4.05 5.32
CA PHE A 49 -17.98 -2.92 4.38
C PHE A 49 -19.35 -2.24 4.57
N ASN A 50 -19.48 -1.45 5.61
CA ASN A 50 -20.71 -0.77 6.02
C ASN A 50 -20.57 0.76 5.98
N ASP A 51 -21.63 1.46 6.34
CA ASP A 51 -21.65 2.93 6.32
C ASP A 51 -20.65 3.56 7.29
N TYR A 52 -20.39 2.95 8.45
CA TYR A 52 -19.40 3.45 9.40
C TYR A 52 -18.00 3.45 8.79
N LEU A 53 -17.60 2.34 8.16
CA LEU A 53 -16.31 2.25 7.49
C LEU A 53 -16.23 3.23 6.30
N ARG A 54 -17.28 3.33 5.51
CA ARG A 54 -17.32 4.24 4.36
C ARG A 54 -17.21 5.71 4.78
N GLN A 55 -17.95 6.12 5.80
CA GLN A 55 -17.89 7.48 6.35
C GLN A 55 -16.51 7.81 6.93
N ALA A 56 -15.92 6.87 7.71
CA ALA A 56 -14.58 7.03 8.25
C ALA A 56 -13.53 7.15 7.10
N PHE A 57 -13.68 6.33 6.06
CA PHE A 57 -12.85 6.41 4.86
C PHE A 57 -12.97 7.77 4.17
N THR A 58 -14.19 8.20 3.84
CA THR A 58 -14.48 9.48 3.18
C THR A 58 -13.86 10.63 3.96
N LYS A 59 -14.00 10.65 5.30
CA LYS A 59 -13.39 11.67 6.16
C LYS A 59 -11.86 11.76 6.03
N ARG A 60 -11.18 10.62 5.96
CA ARG A 60 -9.72 10.58 5.74
C ARG A 60 -9.37 10.91 4.30
N PHE A 61 -10.15 10.43 3.34
CA PHE A 61 -9.96 10.63 1.92
C PHE A 61 -10.04 12.12 1.53
N GLU A 62 -11.05 12.85 2.01
CA GLU A 62 -11.22 14.29 1.76
C GLU A 62 -10.02 15.13 2.18
N ARG A 63 -9.27 14.68 3.20
CA ARG A 63 -8.05 15.36 3.68
C ARG A 63 -6.80 15.02 2.88
N LEU A 64 -6.78 13.88 2.17
CA LEU A 64 -5.60 13.33 1.52
C LEU A 64 -5.74 13.24 0.00
N LYS A 65 -6.95 13.39 -0.53
CA LYS A 65 -7.22 13.38 -1.98
C LYS A 65 -6.56 14.56 -2.69
N GLN A 66 -6.38 14.41 -3.99
CA GLN A 66 -6.05 15.48 -4.92
C GLN A 66 -7.05 15.43 -6.09
N ASP A 67 -7.04 16.46 -6.95
CA ASP A 67 -8.11 16.82 -7.89
C ASP A 67 -8.74 15.72 -8.73
N ASN A 68 -7.99 14.65 -9.03
CA ASN A 68 -8.48 13.54 -9.88
C ASN A 68 -8.75 12.24 -9.10
N ASP A 69 -8.65 12.26 -7.76
CA ASP A 69 -8.97 11.09 -6.95
C ASP A 69 -10.47 11.00 -6.72
N ARG A 70 -11.01 9.79 -6.81
CA ARG A 70 -12.42 9.51 -6.57
C ARG A 70 -12.60 8.75 -5.27
N ASP A 71 -13.63 9.09 -4.50
CA ASP A 71 -14.02 8.39 -3.28
C ASP A 71 -14.60 7.01 -3.61
N ASN A 72 -13.74 6.00 -3.62
CA ASN A 72 -14.07 4.62 -3.98
C ASN A 72 -13.52 3.66 -2.91
N PRO A 73 -14.10 3.59 -1.70
CA PRO A 73 -13.61 2.75 -0.60
C PRO A 73 -13.61 1.26 -0.90
N GLU A 74 -14.48 0.79 -1.82
CA GLU A 74 -14.55 -0.61 -2.23
C GLU A 74 -13.26 -1.10 -2.91
N PHE A 75 -12.52 -0.22 -3.57
CA PHE A 75 -11.28 -0.60 -4.24
C PHE A 75 -10.17 -0.95 -3.25
N PRO A 76 -9.76 -0.06 -2.32
CA PRO A 76 -8.77 -0.42 -1.33
C PRO A 76 -9.26 -1.56 -0.43
N TYR A 77 -10.55 -1.63 -0.10
CA TYR A 77 -11.12 -2.72 0.66
C TYR A 77 -10.84 -4.07 -0.02
N PHE A 78 -11.07 -4.18 -1.32
CA PHE A 78 -10.83 -5.39 -2.09
C PHE A 78 -9.34 -5.65 -2.37
N TYR A 79 -8.56 -4.62 -2.73
CA TYR A 79 -7.17 -4.81 -3.19
C TYR A 79 -6.13 -4.89 -2.06
N LEU A 80 -6.46 -4.53 -0.82
CA LEU A 80 -5.55 -4.72 0.32
C LEU A 80 -5.21 -6.19 0.59
N ARG A 81 -6.03 -7.16 0.13
CA ARG A 81 -5.71 -8.59 0.23
C ARG A 81 -4.32 -8.93 -0.35
N SER A 82 -3.85 -8.18 -1.35
CA SER A 82 -2.53 -8.39 -1.95
C SER A 82 -1.36 -7.97 -1.04
N SER A 83 -1.64 -7.35 0.10
CA SER A 83 -0.64 -6.94 1.09
C SER A 83 -0.28 -8.06 2.08
N GLY A 84 -1.00 -9.20 2.04
CA GLY A 84 -0.70 -10.39 2.83
C GLY A 84 -1.21 -10.37 4.28
N PHE A 85 -1.59 -9.21 4.81
CA PHE A 85 -2.11 -9.04 6.17
C PHE A 85 -3.61 -8.70 6.24
N TRP A 86 -4.24 -8.49 5.09
CA TRP A 86 -5.66 -8.18 4.94
C TRP A 86 -6.38 -9.33 4.26
N HIS A 87 -7.40 -9.86 4.88
CA HIS A 87 -8.10 -11.06 4.42
C HIS A 87 -9.59 -10.79 4.27
N HIS A 88 -10.29 -11.61 3.47
CA HIS A 88 -11.73 -11.50 3.25
C HIS A 88 -12.45 -12.79 3.60
N LYS A 89 -13.57 -12.68 4.30
CA LYS A 89 -14.58 -13.72 4.41
C LYS A 89 -15.62 -13.50 3.31
N PRO A 90 -15.70 -14.34 2.28
CA PRO A 90 -16.80 -14.28 1.34
C PRO A 90 -18.14 -14.47 2.05
N ALA A 91 -19.19 -13.83 1.57
CA ALA A 91 -20.55 -14.08 2.03
C ALA A 91 -20.97 -15.52 1.69
N ALA A 92 -21.85 -16.10 2.49
CA ALA A 92 -22.30 -17.48 2.31
C ALA A 92 -22.84 -17.72 0.88
N GLY A 93 -22.34 -18.76 0.21
CA GLY A 93 -22.70 -19.11 -1.16
C GLY A 93 -22.11 -18.17 -2.24
N LYS A 94 -21.13 -17.30 -1.87
CA LYS A 94 -20.48 -16.38 -2.80
C LYS A 94 -19.00 -16.70 -3.04
N GLU A 95 -18.52 -17.83 -2.56
CA GLU A 95 -17.11 -18.22 -2.61
C GLU A 95 -16.59 -18.28 -4.06
N GLU A 96 -17.34 -18.90 -4.97
CA GLU A 96 -16.95 -19.02 -6.39
C GLU A 96 -16.93 -17.67 -7.10
N GLU A 97 -17.94 -16.84 -6.87
CA GLU A 97 -17.98 -15.49 -7.43
C GLU A 97 -16.82 -14.65 -6.92
N TYR A 98 -16.53 -14.73 -5.60
CA TYR A 98 -15.39 -14.06 -4.99
C TYR A 98 -14.07 -14.51 -5.64
N GLN A 99 -13.83 -15.83 -5.78
CA GLN A 99 -12.61 -16.36 -6.40
C GLN A 99 -12.48 -15.94 -7.86
N ARG A 100 -13.56 -15.92 -8.61
CA ARG A 100 -13.56 -15.38 -9.97
C ARG A 100 -13.10 -13.94 -10.01
N ARG A 101 -13.65 -13.07 -9.16
CA ARG A 101 -13.24 -11.66 -9.07
C ARG A 101 -11.78 -11.48 -8.68
N VAL A 102 -11.28 -12.35 -7.80
CA VAL A 102 -9.86 -12.36 -7.41
C VAL A 102 -8.97 -12.70 -8.61
N ARG A 103 -9.31 -13.75 -9.38
CA ARG A 103 -8.56 -14.14 -10.59
C ARG A 103 -8.59 -13.06 -11.66
N ASP A 104 -9.75 -12.46 -11.87
CA ASP A 104 -9.98 -11.43 -12.90
C ASP A 104 -9.44 -10.05 -12.47
N HIS A 105 -8.87 -9.93 -11.26
CA HIS A 105 -8.43 -8.65 -10.67
C HIS A 105 -9.50 -7.55 -10.73
N LYS A 106 -10.78 -7.92 -10.58
CA LYS A 106 -11.92 -7.01 -10.74
C LYS A 106 -12.67 -6.82 -9.41
N ALA A 107 -12.44 -5.68 -8.78
CA ALA A 107 -13.16 -5.32 -7.55
C ALA A 107 -14.68 -5.27 -7.79
N PRO A 108 -15.49 -5.67 -6.81
CA PRO A 108 -16.94 -5.42 -6.84
C PRO A 108 -17.22 -3.92 -6.71
N GLY A 109 -18.39 -3.48 -7.17
CA GLY A 109 -18.84 -2.11 -6.95
C GLY A 109 -19.30 -1.87 -5.49
N PRO A 110 -19.57 -0.62 -5.10
CA PRO A 110 -19.87 -0.25 -3.72
C PRO A 110 -21.11 -0.95 -3.14
N ARG A 111 -22.12 -1.24 -3.99
CA ARG A 111 -23.33 -1.98 -3.59
C ARG A 111 -23.11 -3.49 -3.53
N SER A 112 -22.24 -4.02 -4.37
CA SER A 112 -21.97 -5.45 -4.47
C SER A 112 -20.92 -5.93 -3.46
N THR A 113 -20.08 -5.05 -2.95
CA THR A 113 -19.04 -5.39 -1.98
C THR A 113 -19.59 -6.07 -0.72
N PRO A 114 -20.59 -5.51 -0.01
CA PRO A 114 -21.14 -6.15 1.18
C PRO A 114 -21.97 -7.41 0.88
N GLN A 115 -22.43 -7.59 -0.36
CA GLN A 115 -23.13 -8.80 -0.80
C GLN A 115 -22.17 -9.96 -1.13
N LEU A 116 -20.92 -9.62 -1.48
CA LEU A 116 -19.89 -10.58 -1.85
C LEU A 116 -18.93 -10.93 -0.71
N ILE A 117 -18.65 -9.95 0.15
CA ILE A 117 -17.70 -10.07 1.26
C ILE A 117 -18.44 -9.75 2.56
N ASP A 118 -18.57 -10.72 3.44
CA ASP A 118 -19.20 -10.58 4.74
C ASP A 118 -18.41 -9.60 5.62
N TYR A 119 -17.12 -9.84 5.76
CA TYR A 119 -16.17 -8.92 6.42
C TYR A 119 -14.75 -9.15 5.94
N ALA A 120 -13.89 -8.16 6.19
CA ALA A 120 -12.46 -8.30 6.14
C ALA A 120 -11.87 -8.42 7.55
N TRP A 121 -10.62 -8.95 7.66
CA TRP A 121 -9.87 -8.95 8.91
C TRP A 121 -8.39 -8.73 8.66
N LEU A 122 -7.70 -8.24 9.67
CA LEU A 122 -6.25 -8.13 9.71
C LEU A 122 -5.65 -9.42 10.29
N ASP A 123 -4.38 -9.70 10.01
CA ASP A 123 -3.64 -10.66 10.85
C ASP A 123 -3.85 -10.33 12.32
N THR A 124 -4.13 -11.34 13.14
CA THR A 124 -4.42 -11.12 14.58
C THR A 124 -3.34 -10.31 15.29
N PRO A 125 -2.03 -10.55 15.09
CA PRO A 125 -1.01 -9.71 15.71
C PRO A 125 -1.06 -8.24 15.25
N LEU A 126 -1.36 -7.99 13.96
CA LEU A 126 -1.50 -6.63 13.44
C LEU A 126 -2.73 -5.94 14.03
N PHE A 127 -3.86 -6.63 14.13
CA PHE A 127 -5.06 -6.09 14.76
C PHE A 127 -4.80 -5.69 16.22
N ASN A 128 -4.04 -6.51 16.96
CA ASN A 128 -3.64 -6.18 18.33
C ASN A 128 -2.79 -4.91 18.40
N LEU A 129 -1.87 -4.70 17.43
CA LEU A 129 -1.11 -3.45 17.33
C LEU A 129 -2.03 -2.25 17.06
N PHE A 130 -3.04 -2.40 16.21
CA PHE A 130 -4.02 -1.33 15.94
C PHE A 130 -4.84 -0.98 17.20
N ARG A 131 -5.06 -1.95 18.10
CA ARG A 131 -5.77 -1.73 19.37
C ARG A 131 -4.89 -1.16 20.48
N ASP A 132 -3.58 -1.27 20.36
CA ASP A 132 -2.64 -0.75 21.36
C ASP A 132 -2.47 0.76 21.21
N PRO A 133 -2.91 1.58 22.20
CA PRO A 133 -2.78 3.03 22.13
C PRO A 133 -1.33 3.51 21.96
N ALA A 134 -0.34 2.76 22.48
CA ALA A 134 1.08 3.11 22.33
C ALA A 134 1.61 2.88 20.92
N MET A 135 1.01 1.95 20.15
CA MET A 135 1.41 1.63 18.78
C MET A 135 0.67 2.47 17.73
N GLN A 136 -0.49 3.02 18.06
CA GLN A 136 -1.33 3.75 17.10
C GLN A 136 -0.62 4.95 16.43
N PRO A 137 0.15 5.79 17.15
CA PRO A 137 0.91 6.87 16.50
C PRO A 137 1.97 6.34 15.52
N GLN A 138 2.61 5.22 15.83
CA GLN A 138 3.62 4.60 14.96
C GLN A 138 2.99 4.02 13.70
N ILE A 139 1.82 3.38 13.82
CA ILE A 139 1.03 2.88 12.70
C ILE A 139 0.61 4.04 11.79
N GLU A 140 0.11 5.13 12.37
CA GLU A 140 -0.30 6.32 11.62
C GLU A 140 0.89 6.94 10.87
N ALA A 141 2.05 7.07 11.54
CA ALA A 141 3.29 7.55 10.92
C ALA A 141 3.76 6.64 9.78
N ALA A 142 3.75 5.32 9.97
CA ALA A 142 4.09 4.35 8.93
C ALA A 142 3.16 4.44 7.70
N LEU A 143 1.85 4.61 7.92
CA LEU A 143 0.89 4.81 6.84
C LEU A 143 1.13 6.11 6.08
N PHE A 144 1.41 7.22 6.77
CA PHE A 144 1.73 8.50 6.13
C PHE A 144 3.05 8.49 5.38
N ALA A 145 4.04 7.71 5.83
CA ALA A 145 5.32 7.54 5.13
C ALA A 145 5.12 7.08 3.67
N ASN A 146 4.10 6.23 3.39
CA ASN A 146 3.74 5.84 2.03
C ASN A 146 3.40 7.02 1.10
N LEU A 147 2.82 8.08 1.64
CA LEU A 147 2.41 9.24 0.85
C LEU A 147 3.56 10.22 0.62
N GLN A 148 4.55 10.23 1.51
CA GLN A 148 5.63 11.20 1.51
C GLN A 148 6.91 10.70 0.83
N ASN A 149 7.28 9.42 1.01
CA ASN A 149 8.62 8.94 0.73
C ASN A 149 8.87 8.49 -0.73
N ARG A 150 7.84 8.07 -1.46
CA ARG A 150 8.04 7.42 -2.78
C ARG A 150 8.45 8.35 -3.90
N ARG A 151 8.24 9.65 -3.77
CA ARG A 151 8.49 10.61 -4.85
C ARG A 151 9.73 11.45 -4.65
N LYS A 152 9.97 11.92 -3.42
CA LYS A 152 11.09 12.82 -3.15
C LYS A 152 12.44 12.18 -3.41
N HIS A 153 12.63 10.92 -3.02
CA HIS A 153 13.91 10.24 -3.20
C HIS A 153 14.22 9.95 -4.67
N PHE A 154 13.23 9.45 -5.42
CA PHE A 154 13.45 9.10 -6.82
C PHE A 154 13.66 10.31 -7.72
N SER A 155 12.82 11.34 -7.62
CA SER A 155 12.99 12.58 -8.38
C SER A 155 14.31 13.26 -8.03
N HIS A 156 14.61 13.40 -6.75
CA HIS A 156 15.85 14.03 -6.30
C HIS A 156 17.08 13.25 -6.76
N TRP A 157 17.02 11.91 -6.70
CA TRP A 157 18.09 11.07 -7.22
C TRP A 157 18.21 11.16 -8.75
N ALA A 158 17.11 11.07 -9.50
CA ALA A 158 17.10 11.21 -10.95
C ALA A 158 17.68 12.57 -11.40
N ASP A 159 17.30 13.64 -10.71
CA ASP A 159 17.83 14.97 -10.95
C ASP A 159 19.34 15.04 -10.61
N SER A 160 19.77 14.39 -9.53
CA SER A 160 21.18 14.39 -9.10
C SER A 160 22.12 13.70 -10.09
N ILE A 161 21.63 12.72 -10.83
CA ILE A 161 22.41 12.02 -11.89
C ILE A 161 22.16 12.57 -13.30
N GLY A 162 21.35 13.64 -13.41
CA GLY A 162 21.06 14.27 -14.71
C GLY A 162 20.25 13.40 -15.69
N LYS A 163 19.57 12.35 -15.19
CA LYS A 163 18.74 11.46 -16.01
C LYS A 163 17.25 11.68 -15.71
N SER A 164 16.42 11.73 -16.74
CA SER A 164 14.98 11.81 -16.55
C SER A 164 14.41 10.52 -15.94
N GLU A 165 13.34 10.62 -15.15
CA GLU A 165 12.58 9.45 -14.65
C GLU A 165 12.19 8.49 -15.78
N ARG A 166 11.85 9.01 -16.97
CA ARG A 166 11.52 8.20 -18.15
C ARG A 166 12.70 7.38 -18.61
N THR A 167 13.90 7.96 -18.64
CA THR A 167 15.12 7.27 -19.01
C THR A 167 15.40 6.12 -18.04
N ILE A 168 15.30 6.38 -16.74
CA ILE A 168 15.53 5.36 -15.70
C ILE A 168 14.50 4.24 -15.80
N LYS A 169 13.23 4.56 -16.02
CA LYS A 169 12.17 3.55 -16.22
C LYS A 169 12.39 2.70 -17.48
N ASN A 170 12.99 3.25 -18.53
CA ASN A 170 13.32 2.49 -19.74
C ASN A 170 14.45 1.46 -19.49
N TYR A 171 15.32 1.71 -18.53
CA TYR A 171 16.33 0.75 -18.09
C TYR A 171 15.83 -0.28 -17.07
N ALA A 172 14.56 -0.19 -16.64
CA ALA A 172 14.00 -1.03 -15.57
C ALA A 172 14.16 -2.53 -15.81
N GLY A 173 14.00 -3.00 -17.05
CA GLY A 173 14.19 -4.41 -17.41
C GLY A 173 15.63 -4.89 -17.20
N ALA A 174 16.60 -4.14 -17.68
CA ALA A 174 18.02 -4.44 -17.50
C ALA A 174 18.42 -4.30 -16.01
N LEU A 175 17.94 -3.28 -15.34
CA LEU A 175 18.20 -3.02 -13.91
C LEU A 175 17.60 -4.08 -13.00
N ASN A 176 16.40 -4.61 -13.29
CA ASN A 176 15.80 -5.68 -12.51
C ASN A 176 16.65 -6.96 -12.45
N ASN A 177 17.45 -7.23 -13.48
CA ASN A 177 18.40 -8.36 -13.48
C ASN A 177 19.71 -8.03 -12.76
N THR A 178 20.05 -6.77 -12.64
CA THR A 178 21.33 -6.29 -12.07
C THR A 178 21.19 -5.92 -10.60
N LEU A 179 20.06 -5.37 -10.20
CA LEU A 179 19.78 -4.97 -8.81
C LEU A 179 20.03 -6.06 -7.77
N PRO A 180 19.60 -7.32 -7.96
CA PRO A 180 19.89 -8.38 -6.98
C PRO A 180 21.38 -8.60 -6.76
N LYS A 181 22.21 -8.41 -7.80
CA LYS A 181 23.68 -8.51 -7.72
C LYS A 181 24.26 -7.31 -7.00
N LEU A 182 23.77 -6.09 -7.29
CA LEU A 182 24.20 -4.85 -6.62
C LEU A 182 23.80 -4.82 -5.15
N LEU A 183 22.68 -5.45 -4.80
CA LEU A 183 22.14 -5.54 -3.44
C LEU A 183 22.55 -6.83 -2.72
N GLN A 184 23.62 -7.50 -3.19
CA GLN A 184 24.16 -8.72 -2.57
C GLN A 184 23.13 -9.85 -2.39
N GLY A 185 22.18 -10.01 -3.32
CA GLY A 185 21.23 -11.10 -3.32
C GLY A 185 19.92 -10.84 -2.58
N GLU A 186 19.64 -9.63 -2.15
CA GLU A 186 18.40 -9.30 -1.42
C GLU A 186 17.11 -9.41 -2.26
N GLY A 187 17.19 -9.78 -3.53
CA GLY A 187 16.02 -10.09 -4.39
C GLY A 187 15.03 -8.95 -4.60
N MET A 188 15.46 -7.72 -4.37
CA MET A 188 14.62 -6.53 -4.42
C MET A 188 14.31 -6.15 -5.87
N ARG A 189 13.05 -5.80 -6.17
CA ARG A 189 12.67 -5.25 -7.47
C ARG A 189 13.01 -3.76 -7.53
N ILE A 190 13.18 -3.22 -8.75
CA ILE A 190 13.53 -1.81 -8.95
C ILE A 190 12.55 -0.85 -8.27
N GLU A 191 11.25 -1.15 -8.30
CA GLU A 191 10.23 -0.33 -7.64
C GLU A 191 10.40 -0.32 -6.11
N SER A 192 10.76 -1.47 -5.53
CA SER A 192 11.04 -1.61 -4.10
C SER A 192 12.36 -0.95 -3.72
N PHE A 193 13.36 -1.02 -4.60
CA PHE A 193 14.66 -0.37 -4.39
C PHE A 193 14.52 1.14 -4.19
N PHE A 194 13.75 1.82 -5.05
CA PHE A 194 13.54 3.27 -4.92
C PHE A 194 12.71 3.68 -3.71
N ASP A 195 12.02 2.74 -3.10
CA ASP A 195 11.23 2.99 -1.89
C ASP A 195 12.07 2.87 -0.60
N VAL A 196 13.09 2.00 -0.59
CA VAL A 196 13.80 1.62 0.65
C VAL A 196 15.34 1.58 0.51
N GLY A 197 15.87 1.89 -0.67
CA GLY A 197 17.30 1.85 -0.90
C GLY A 197 18.10 2.85 -0.04
N SER A 198 19.30 2.47 0.38
CA SER A 198 20.24 3.37 1.05
C SER A 198 20.93 4.33 0.07
N VAL A 199 21.57 5.38 0.60
CA VAL A 199 22.36 6.34 -0.22
C VAL A 199 23.44 5.61 -0.99
N GLU A 200 24.12 4.66 -0.37
CA GLU A 200 25.19 3.86 -1.01
C GLU A 200 24.64 3.00 -2.16
N GLN A 201 23.45 2.40 -1.98
CA GLN A 201 22.79 1.63 -3.03
C GLN A 201 22.38 2.50 -4.21
N TYR A 202 21.88 3.72 -3.96
CA TYR A 202 21.60 4.69 -5.03
C TYR A 202 22.86 5.11 -5.78
N GLN A 203 23.97 5.33 -5.08
CA GLN A 203 25.26 5.67 -5.70
C GLN A 203 25.78 4.52 -6.57
N GLN A 204 25.69 3.26 -6.12
CA GLN A 204 26.07 2.09 -6.91
C GLN A 204 25.21 1.97 -8.17
N LEU A 205 23.89 2.15 -8.06
CA LEU A 205 22.97 2.13 -9.18
C LEU A 205 23.26 3.27 -10.16
N SER A 206 23.56 4.49 -9.68
CA SER A 206 23.93 5.62 -10.51
C SER A 206 25.18 5.32 -11.37
N LYS A 207 26.23 4.80 -10.74
CA LYS A 207 27.46 4.40 -11.45
C LYS A 207 27.18 3.34 -12.52
N HIS A 208 26.29 2.39 -12.21
CA HIS A 208 25.89 1.36 -13.18
C HIS A 208 25.14 1.96 -14.38
N ILE A 209 24.18 2.87 -14.13
CA ILE A 209 23.41 3.54 -15.20
C ILE A 209 24.36 4.40 -16.08
N GLU A 210 25.28 5.13 -15.47
CA GLU A 210 26.24 5.97 -16.19
C GLU A 210 27.23 5.17 -17.06
N SER A 211 27.52 3.92 -16.68
CA SER A 211 28.37 3.01 -17.41
C SER A 211 27.71 2.31 -18.59
N GLN A 212 26.38 2.42 -18.74
CA GLN A 212 25.67 1.85 -19.88
C GLN A 212 25.71 2.81 -21.08
N PRO A 213 25.93 2.32 -22.29
CA PRO A 213 26.03 3.13 -23.51
C PRO A 213 24.71 3.83 -23.89
#